data_0605ca533f86f10ce8a0080b33801155
#
_entry.id   0605ca533f86f10ce8a0080b33801155
#
_cell.length_a   1.000
_cell.length_b   1.000
_cell.length_c   1.000
_cell.angle_alpha   90.00
_cell.angle_beta   90.00
_cell.angle_gamma   90.00
#
_symmetry.space_group_name_H-M   'P 1'
#
loop_
_entity.id
_entity.type
_entity.pdbx_description
1 polymer ?
#
loop_
_entity_poly.entity_id
_entity_poly.type
_entity_poly.pdbx_seq_one_letter_code
_entity_poly.pdbx_strand_id
1 'polypeptide(L)'
;MAKKRRTLSLLGRVLITAAALPALAGVARAQSAEDFFKKAGKLTMYVGSGAGGGYDQIARFVARNLSRFLPGHPDFVIEDMPTALGIQASNFLYNSAPRDGSVILADTNSALALPIFDSPVAHYDPRKFEWIGSTGKQQAICLTWKTSGIATLEDATKQEVTVSTATVNSGPGVYPTILNSMLGTKFKVIAGYSTTGELLAVEQGEVEGLCGFAWQSYQAVGSNWFANVKVNILVQMGLEKSLDLPDVPLVDDLLRNSDDRQVLDMILLPQEFGRPFVAPPGTPADRMAIYRQAFQSMLKDPQFLAEAKTQRIIIEPMDDKEIQALLTRAYAAPKDIHDRAAVFAAQMN
;
A
#
# COMPACT_ATOMS: atom_id res chain seq x y z
N MET A 1 76.60 41.45 64.74
CA MET A 1 77.75 41.18 63.80
C MET A 1 77.33 40.07 62.83
N ALA A 2 77.42 40.35 61.60
CA ALA A 2 77.04 39.68 60.35
C ALA A 2 77.65 38.29 60.17
N LYS A 3 76.90 37.41 59.41
CA LYS A 3 77.52 36.76 58.24
C LYS A 3 76.44 36.14 57.37
N LYS A 4 76.29 36.64 56.17
CA LYS A 4 75.56 36.11 55.03
C LYS A 4 76.17 34.77 54.61
N ARG A 5 75.36 33.74 54.39
CA ARG A 5 75.74 32.64 53.50
C ARG A 5 74.64 32.44 52.45
N ARG A 6 75.05 32.59 51.21
CA ARG A 6 74.28 32.28 50.01
C ARG A 6 74.24 30.80 49.82
N THR A 7 73.05 30.23 49.59
CA THR A 7 72.86 28.87 49.10
C THR A 7 72.28 28.96 47.68
N LEU A 8 73.00 28.42 46.70
CA LEU A 8 72.57 28.26 45.32
C LEU A 8 71.42 27.18 45.27
N SER A 9 70.34 27.56 44.64
CA SER A 9 69.31 26.61 44.29
C SER A 9 69.56 26.09 42.85
N LEU A 10 69.86 24.79 42.75
CA LEU A 10 69.82 24.07 41.46
C LEU A 10 68.36 23.79 41.13
N LEU A 11 67.83 24.44 40.10
CA LEU A 11 66.58 24.10 39.44
C LEU A 11 66.84 22.96 38.45
N GLY A 12 66.47 21.74 38.85
CA GLY A 12 66.35 20.58 37.95
C GLY A 12 65.16 20.78 37.01
N ARG A 13 65.43 20.99 35.75
CA ARG A 13 64.42 20.95 34.68
C ARG A 13 64.07 19.48 34.41
N VAL A 14 62.92 19.02 34.91
CA VAL A 14 62.27 17.77 34.44
C VAL A 14 61.61 18.05 33.09
N LEU A 15 62.18 17.55 32.02
CA LEU A 15 61.55 17.48 30.69
C LEU A 15 60.50 16.32 30.75
N ILE A 16 59.23 16.67 30.85
CA ILE A 16 58.13 15.76 30.60
C ILE A 16 57.96 15.66 29.10
N THR A 17 58.49 14.60 28.49
CA THR A 17 58.18 14.20 27.12
C THR A 17 56.78 13.60 27.10
N ALA A 18 55.79 14.45 26.77
CA ALA A 18 54.43 13.97 26.45
C ALA A 18 54.50 13.16 25.14
N ALA A 19 54.49 11.83 25.26
CA ALA A 19 54.28 10.94 24.12
C ALA A 19 52.85 11.14 23.62
N ALA A 20 52.67 11.86 22.53
CA ALA A 20 51.43 11.95 21.78
C ALA A 20 51.16 10.56 21.14
N LEU A 21 50.29 9.75 21.76
CA LEU A 21 49.68 8.61 21.08
C LEU A 21 48.79 9.19 19.95
N PRO A 22 49.03 8.81 18.69
CA PRO A 22 48.06 9.10 17.66
C PRO A 22 46.80 8.28 18.01
N ALA A 23 45.75 8.97 18.41
CA ALA A 23 44.42 8.38 18.42
C ALA A 23 44.09 7.98 16.99
N LEU A 24 44.28 6.71 16.64
CA LEU A 24 43.68 6.05 15.50
C LEU A 24 42.17 6.02 15.77
N ALA A 25 41.53 7.18 15.60
CA ALA A 25 40.10 7.23 15.37
C ALA A 25 39.90 6.46 14.05
N GLY A 26 39.61 5.18 14.16
CA GLY A 26 39.09 4.40 13.07
C GLY A 26 37.89 5.13 12.53
N VAL A 27 38.06 5.83 11.42
CA VAL A 27 36.96 6.35 10.63
C VAL A 27 36.20 5.10 10.20
N ALA A 28 35.20 4.74 10.96
CA ALA A 28 34.20 3.77 10.52
C ALA A 28 33.65 4.37 9.22
N ARG A 29 34.19 3.90 8.11
CA ARG A 29 33.77 4.32 6.78
C ARG A 29 32.34 3.82 6.67
N ALA A 30 31.36 4.71 6.87
CA ALA A 30 29.99 4.37 6.63
C ALA A 30 29.93 3.71 5.25
N GLN A 31 29.44 2.48 5.21
CA GLN A 31 29.30 1.74 3.97
C GLN A 31 28.44 2.57 3.03
N SER A 32 28.92 2.89 1.83
CA SER A 32 28.09 3.65 0.89
C SER A 32 26.82 2.87 0.59
N ALA A 33 25.72 3.57 0.32
CA ALA A 33 24.46 2.90 -0.02
C ALA A 33 24.61 1.95 -1.21
N GLU A 34 25.38 2.32 -2.21
CA GLU A 34 25.69 1.42 -3.34
C GLU A 34 26.45 0.17 -2.90
N ASP A 35 27.46 0.30 -2.03
CA ASP A 35 28.21 -0.83 -1.52
C ASP A 35 27.34 -1.78 -0.70
N PHE A 36 26.35 -1.23 0.02
CA PHE A 36 25.36 -2.03 0.73
C PHE A 36 24.61 -2.94 -0.24
N PHE A 37 24.00 -2.40 -1.30
CA PHE A 37 23.25 -3.19 -2.26
C PHE A 37 24.14 -4.17 -3.04
N LYS A 38 25.34 -3.75 -3.46
CA LYS A 38 26.31 -4.63 -4.15
C LYS A 38 26.74 -5.84 -3.32
N LYS A 39 26.77 -5.70 -1.99
CA LYS A 39 27.17 -6.77 -1.06
C LYS A 39 26.00 -7.56 -0.49
N ALA A 40 24.78 -7.04 -0.57
CA ALA A 40 23.61 -7.65 0.04
C ALA A 40 23.33 -9.06 -0.51
N GLY A 41 23.61 -9.29 -1.81
CA GLY A 41 23.31 -10.56 -2.49
C GLY A 41 21.81 -10.87 -2.51
N LYS A 42 21.15 -10.81 -1.36
CA LYS A 42 19.71 -11.01 -1.19
C LYS A 42 19.12 -9.93 -0.32
N LEU A 43 17.90 -9.48 -0.69
CA LEU A 43 17.04 -8.60 0.08
C LEU A 43 15.75 -9.36 0.39
N THR A 44 14.99 -8.93 1.40
CA THR A 44 13.71 -9.54 1.71
C THR A 44 12.57 -8.60 1.31
N MET A 45 11.58 -9.14 0.61
CA MET A 45 10.32 -8.46 0.37
C MET A 45 9.21 -9.24 1.05
N TYR A 46 8.67 -8.68 2.12
CA TYR A 46 7.45 -9.21 2.73
C TYR A 46 6.24 -8.86 1.87
N VAL A 47 5.23 -9.73 1.90
CA VAL A 47 3.99 -9.53 1.16
C VAL A 47 2.81 -9.68 2.12
N GLY A 48 1.99 -8.65 2.27
CA GLY A 48 0.84 -8.63 3.19
C GLY A 48 -0.37 -9.44 2.70
N SER A 49 -0.18 -10.33 1.74
CA SER A 49 -1.24 -11.19 1.20
C SER A 49 -0.77 -12.64 1.05
N GLY A 50 -1.72 -13.54 0.82
CA GLY A 50 -1.40 -14.95 0.60
C GLY A 50 -0.79 -15.20 -0.78
N ALA A 51 0.03 -16.24 -0.87
CA ALA A 51 0.70 -16.69 -2.09
C ALA A 51 -0.31 -16.91 -3.23
N GLY A 52 0.03 -16.43 -4.44
CA GLY A 52 -0.79 -16.52 -5.64
C GLY A 52 -1.91 -15.49 -5.74
N GLY A 53 -2.14 -14.67 -4.70
CA GLY A 53 -3.06 -13.54 -4.74
C GLY A 53 -2.55 -12.38 -5.61
N GLY A 54 -3.43 -11.43 -5.95
CA GLY A 54 -3.06 -10.32 -6.85
C GLY A 54 -1.94 -9.44 -6.30
N TYR A 55 -1.85 -9.24 -4.99
CA TYR A 55 -0.73 -8.52 -4.37
C TYR A 55 0.56 -9.31 -4.45
N ASP A 56 0.54 -10.63 -4.19
CA ASP A 56 1.72 -11.49 -4.29
C ASP A 56 2.25 -11.57 -5.73
N GLN A 57 1.36 -11.72 -6.72
CA GLN A 57 1.76 -11.73 -8.13
C GLN A 57 2.48 -10.44 -8.53
N ILE A 58 1.96 -9.27 -8.11
CA ILE A 58 2.58 -7.98 -8.38
C ILE A 58 3.87 -7.81 -7.59
N ALA A 59 3.93 -8.23 -6.32
CA ALA A 59 5.14 -8.19 -5.52
C ALA A 59 6.28 -8.98 -6.19
N ARG A 60 6.01 -10.21 -6.64
CA ARG A 60 6.97 -11.05 -7.37
C ARG A 60 7.37 -10.45 -8.73
N PHE A 61 6.42 -9.86 -9.44
CA PHE A 61 6.69 -9.16 -10.69
C PHE A 61 7.61 -7.96 -10.47
N VAL A 62 7.31 -7.12 -9.49
CA VAL A 62 8.14 -5.97 -9.11
C VAL A 62 9.51 -6.42 -8.59
N ALA A 63 9.59 -7.40 -7.73
CA ALA A 63 10.84 -7.90 -7.15
C ALA A 63 11.86 -8.30 -8.23
N ARG A 64 11.42 -9.10 -9.23
CA ARG A 64 12.29 -9.52 -10.36
C ARG A 64 12.79 -8.33 -11.16
N ASN A 65 11.93 -7.37 -11.42
CA ASN A 65 12.25 -6.23 -12.25
C ASN A 65 13.05 -5.16 -11.48
N LEU A 66 12.70 -4.87 -10.23
CA LEU A 66 13.38 -3.90 -9.38
C LEU A 66 14.85 -4.26 -9.15
N SER A 67 15.14 -5.55 -8.98
CA SER A 67 16.51 -6.09 -8.87
C SER A 67 17.43 -5.59 -10.00
N ARG A 68 16.94 -5.51 -11.21
CA ARG A 68 17.70 -5.05 -12.39
C ARG A 68 18.20 -3.61 -12.30
N PHE A 69 17.56 -2.78 -11.46
CA PHE A 69 17.86 -1.35 -11.30
C PHE A 69 18.58 -1.04 -10.00
N LEU A 70 18.70 -2.01 -9.10
CA LEU A 70 19.48 -1.85 -7.87
C LEU A 70 20.97 -2.12 -8.11
N PRO A 71 21.89 -1.40 -7.44
CA PRO A 71 23.32 -1.69 -7.54
C PRO A 71 23.65 -3.13 -7.13
N GLY A 72 24.38 -3.85 -7.97
CA GLY A 72 24.74 -5.25 -7.72
C GLY A 72 23.64 -6.27 -7.99
N HIS A 73 22.45 -5.82 -8.41
CA HIS A 73 21.32 -6.67 -8.81
C HIS A 73 20.94 -7.74 -7.76
N PRO A 74 20.77 -7.38 -6.48
CA PRO A 74 20.45 -8.34 -5.43
C PRO A 74 19.10 -9.01 -5.68
N ASP A 75 19.02 -10.33 -5.43
CA ASP A 75 17.77 -11.05 -5.51
C ASP A 75 16.83 -10.69 -4.34
N PHE A 76 15.54 -10.77 -4.57
CA PHE A 76 14.55 -10.68 -3.50
C PHE A 76 14.07 -12.06 -3.05
N VAL A 77 14.15 -12.31 -1.75
CA VAL A 77 13.41 -13.40 -1.10
C VAL A 77 12.02 -12.89 -0.78
N ILE A 78 10.99 -13.58 -1.24
CA ILE A 78 9.60 -13.22 -0.99
C ILE A 78 9.08 -14.03 0.19
N GLU A 79 8.53 -13.34 1.19
CA GLU A 79 7.94 -13.92 2.40
C GLU A 79 6.52 -13.42 2.59
N ASP A 80 5.55 -14.33 2.45
CA ASP A 80 4.13 -13.97 2.57
C ASP A 80 3.71 -13.90 4.03
N MET A 81 3.06 -12.80 4.43
CA MET A 81 2.52 -12.54 5.77
C MET A 81 1.03 -12.13 5.68
N PRO A 82 0.12 -13.05 5.31
CA PRO A 82 -1.27 -12.72 4.98
C PRO A 82 -2.17 -12.46 6.19
N THR A 83 -1.68 -12.67 7.41
CA THR A 83 -2.51 -12.62 8.62
C THR A 83 -3.15 -11.24 8.79
N ALA A 84 -4.45 -11.26 9.10
CA ALA A 84 -5.27 -10.07 9.28
C ALA A 84 -5.17 -9.12 8.05
N LEU A 85 -5.28 -9.67 6.84
CA LEU A 85 -5.28 -8.92 5.57
C LEU A 85 -4.04 -8.02 5.37
N GLY A 86 -2.87 -8.41 5.95
CA GLY A 86 -1.62 -7.66 5.85
C GLY A 86 -1.30 -6.79 7.09
N ILE A 87 -2.24 -6.58 8.00
CA ILE A 87 -2.01 -5.76 9.21
C ILE A 87 -0.82 -6.29 10.03
N GLN A 88 -0.65 -7.61 10.12
CA GLN A 88 0.50 -8.20 10.80
C GLN A 88 1.81 -7.84 10.11
N ALA A 89 1.85 -7.84 8.79
CA ALA A 89 3.03 -7.47 8.02
C ALA A 89 3.42 -6.00 8.25
N SER A 90 2.43 -5.08 8.21
CA SER A 90 2.63 -3.67 8.53
C SER A 90 3.10 -3.43 9.97
N ASN A 91 2.48 -4.11 10.96
CA ASN A 91 2.91 -4.06 12.37
C ASN A 91 4.36 -4.55 12.54
N PHE A 92 4.70 -5.67 11.90
CA PHE A 92 6.06 -6.22 11.93
C PHE A 92 7.06 -5.27 11.29
N LEU A 93 6.77 -4.77 10.09
CA LEU A 93 7.65 -3.84 9.38
C LEU A 93 7.95 -2.59 10.20
N TYR A 94 6.92 -2.03 10.84
CA TYR A 94 7.04 -0.80 11.62
C TYR A 94 7.84 -0.98 12.90
N ASN A 95 7.57 -2.07 13.64
CA ASN A 95 8.04 -2.22 15.02
C ASN A 95 9.28 -3.11 15.16
N SER A 96 9.49 -4.09 14.24
CA SER A 96 10.42 -5.19 14.45
C SER A 96 11.39 -5.46 13.31
N ALA A 97 11.09 -5.03 12.08
CA ALA A 97 11.93 -5.32 10.93
C ALA A 97 13.28 -4.56 10.99
N PRO A 98 14.35 -5.13 10.40
CA PRO A 98 15.61 -4.42 10.22
C PRO A 98 15.41 -3.09 9.48
N ARG A 99 16.05 -2.03 9.99
CA ARG A 99 15.96 -0.66 9.44
C ARG A 99 17.16 -0.30 8.58
N ASP A 100 17.91 -1.26 8.12
CA ASP A 100 19.14 -1.08 7.36
C ASP A 100 18.92 -1.04 5.84
N GLY A 101 17.68 -1.16 5.38
CA GLY A 101 17.34 -1.20 3.95
C GLY A 101 17.40 -2.59 3.33
N SER A 102 17.64 -3.65 4.12
CA SER A 102 17.61 -5.04 3.64
C SER A 102 16.18 -5.58 3.46
N VAL A 103 15.18 -4.86 3.97
CA VAL A 103 13.78 -5.30 4.03
C VAL A 103 12.86 -4.23 3.44
N ILE A 104 11.91 -4.68 2.62
CA ILE A 104 10.78 -3.87 2.15
C ILE A 104 9.48 -4.68 2.27
N LEU A 105 8.34 -4.01 2.18
CA LEU A 105 7.02 -4.62 2.24
C LEU A 105 6.19 -4.19 1.02
N ALA A 106 5.59 -5.15 0.35
CA ALA A 106 4.47 -4.98 -0.57
C ALA A 106 3.18 -5.35 0.20
N ASP A 107 2.41 -4.38 0.62
CA ASP A 107 1.23 -4.66 1.44
C ASP A 107 -0.08 -4.37 0.72
N THR A 108 -1.18 -4.71 1.37
CA THR A 108 -2.49 -4.28 0.92
C THR A 108 -2.67 -2.79 1.23
N ASN A 109 -3.29 -2.08 0.33
CA ASN A 109 -3.60 -0.67 0.53
C ASN A 109 -4.50 -0.45 1.77
N SER A 110 -5.43 -1.39 2.02
CA SER A 110 -6.32 -1.34 3.18
C SER A 110 -5.54 -1.43 4.49
N ALA A 111 -4.59 -2.38 4.60
CA ALA A 111 -3.75 -2.48 5.80
C ALA A 111 -3.01 -1.17 6.04
N LEU A 112 -2.27 -0.66 5.06
CA LEU A 112 -1.49 0.57 5.22
C LEU A 112 -2.33 1.81 5.55
N ALA A 113 -3.60 1.84 5.13
CA ALA A 113 -4.51 2.95 5.39
C ALA A 113 -5.27 2.84 6.73
N LEU A 114 -5.32 1.66 7.33
CA LEU A 114 -6.17 1.39 8.50
C LEU A 114 -5.98 2.35 9.69
N PRO A 115 -4.73 2.83 10.02
CA PRO A 115 -4.56 3.83 11.07
C PRO A 115 -5.23 5.18 10.79
N ILE A 116 -5.56 5.50 9.55
CA ILE A 116 -6.31 6.71 9.21
C ILE A 116 -7.70 6.69 9.90
N PHE A 117 -8.22 5.51 10.16
CA PHE A 117 -9.54 5.27 10.76
C PHE A 117 -9.45 4.87 12.25
N ASP A 118 -8.37 5.21 12.94
CA ASP A 118 -8.15 4.95 14.36
C ASP A 118 -8.31 3.46 14.75
N SER A 119 -7.95 2.55 13.85
CA SER A 119 -8.08 1.11 14.10
C SER A 119 -7.21 0.65 15.27
N PRO A 120 -7.79 -0.05 16.26
CA PRO A 120 -7.06 -0.49 17.45
C PRO A 120 -6.07 -1.62 17.19
N VAL A 121 -6.11 -2.27 16.02
CA VAL A 121 -5.22 -3.39 15.67
C VAL A 121 -4.00 -2.94 14.85
N ALA A 122 -3.99 -1.70 14.38
CA ALA A 122 -2.91 -1.11 13.60
C ALA A 122 -1.95 -0.35 14.52
N HIS A 123 -0.82 -0.96 14.86
CA HIS A 123 0.19 -0.38 15.76
C HIS A 123 1.34 0.29 14.98
N TYR A 124 1.01 1.10 13.99
CA TYR A 124 1.94 1.83 13.12
C TYR A 124 1.32 3.16 12.66
N ASP A 125 2.18 4.08 12.26
CA ASP A 125 1.80 5.35 11.64
C ASP A 125 2.23 5.33 10.17
N PRO A 126 1.30 5.28 9.21
CA PRO A 126 1.65 5.16 7.78
C PRO A 126 2.46 6.36 7.27
N ARG A 127 2.39 7.53 7.94
CA ARG A 127 3.17 8.72 7.60
C ARG A 127 4.65 8.56 7.89
N LYS A 128 5.03 7.59 8.75
CA LYS A 128 6.41 7.33 9.17
C LYS A 128 7.08 6.19 8.39
N PHE A 129 6.34 5.43 7.60
CA PHE A 129 6.96 4.50 6.68
C PHE A 129 7.81 5.24 5.65
N GLU A 130 8.89 4.62 5.23
CA GLU A 130 9.68 5.08 4.09
C GLU A 130 9.04 4.59 2.80
N TRP A 131 8.16 5.39 2.23
CA TRP A 131 7.47 5.05 0.99
C TRP A 131 8.44 4.98 -0.19
N ILE A 132 8.35 3.89 -0.98
CA ILE A 132 9.09 3.72 -2.23
C ILE A 132 8.22 4.21 -3.38
N GLY A 133 6.95 3.88 -3.35
CA GLY A 133 5.94 4.24 -4.33
C GLY A 133 4.85 3.18 -4.44
N SER A 134 3.98 3.35 -5.41
CA SER A 134 2.97 2.38 -5.81
C SER A 134 3.06 2.09 -7.32
N THR A 135 2.76 0.86 -7.73
CA THR A 135 2.72 0.52 -9.16
C THR A 135 1.38 0.84 -9.81
N GLY A 136 0.34 1.10 -9.04
CA GLY A 136 -0.95 1.42 -9.62
C GLY A 136 -2.03 1.71 -8.63
N LYS A 137 -3.02 2.45 -9.12
CA LYS A 137 -4.29 2.66 -8.43
C LYS A 137 -5.13 1.39 -8.47
N GLN A 138 -6.05 1.27 -7.55
CA GLN A 138 -7.14 0.30 -7.62
C GLN A 138 -8.44 1.06 -7.84
N GLN A 139 -9.31 0.51 -8.68
CA GLN A 139 -10.66 1.02 -8.83
C GLN A 139 -11.64 -0.10 -8.57
N ALA A 140 -12.42 0.03 -7.52
CA ALA A 140 -13.48 -0.92 -7.28
C ALA A 140 -14.70 -0.60 -8.14
N ILE A 141 -15.44 -1.65 -8.51
CA ILE A 141 -16.71 -1.51 -9.22
C ILE A 141 -17.79 -2.37 -8.55
N CYS A 142 -19.06 -2.01 -8.77
CA CYS A 142 -20.18 -2.91 -8.52
C CYS A 142 -20.77 -3.33 -9.85
N LEU A 143 -21.05 -4.61 -9.99
CA LEU A 143 -21.64 -5.19 -11.18
C LEU A 143 -22.71 -6.22 -10.83
N THR A 144 -23.60 -6.48 -11.77
CA THR A 144 -24.59 -7.54 -11.69
C THR A 144 -24.55 -8.39 -12.95
N TRP A 145 -25.04 -9.62 -12.82
CA TRP A 145 -25.21 -10.47 -13.97
C TRP A 145 -26.32 -9.94 -14.88
N LYS A 146 -26.17 -10.07 -16.20
CA LYS A 146 -27.08 -9.48 -17.18
C LYS A 146 -28.54 -9.92 -17.00
N THR A 147 -28.76 -11.14 -16.55
CA THR A 147 -30.10 -11.73 -16.38
C THR A 147 -30.68 -11.49 -14.98
N SER A 148 -30.00 -10.78 -14.07
CA SER A 148 -30.49 -10.47 -12.73
C SER A 148 -31.71 -9.52 -12.71
N GLY A 149 -31.94 -8.80 -13.82
CA GLY A 149 -32.94 -7.73 -13.87
C GLY A 149 -32.45 -6.39 -13.28
N ILE A 150 -31.22 -6.31 -12.80
CA ILE A 150 -30.58 -5.10 -12.26
C ILE A 150 -29.60 -4.56 -13.31
N ALA A 151 -29.98 -3.53 -14.00
CA ALA A 151 -29.16 -2.93 -15.08
C ALA A 151 -28.44 -1.66 -14.66
N THR A 152 -28.94 -0.96 -13.66
CA THR A 152 -28.44 0.34 -13.16
C THR A 152 -28.36 0.35 -11.64
N LEU A 153 -27.61 1.30 -11.09
CA LEU A 153 -27.58 1.49 -9.63
C LEU A 153 -28.94 1.92 -9.09
N GLU A 154 -29.75 2.65 -9.90
CA GLU A 154 -31.12 3.02 -9.52
C GLU A 154 -32.01 1.80 -9.30
N ASP A 155 -31.84 0.73 -10.09
CA ASP A 155 -32.61 -0.52 -9.88
C ASP A 155 -32.28 -1.14 -8.52
N ALA A 156 -31.03 -1.03 -8.07
CA ALA A 156 -30.59 -1.49 -6.74
C ALA A 156 -31.21 -0.66 -5.58
N THR A 157 -31.80 0.50 -5.84
CA THR A 157 -32.59 1.23 -4.82
C THR A 157 -34.01 0.71 -4.69
N LYS A 158 -34.53 0.02 -5.71
CA LYS A 158 -35.92 -0.43 -5.80
C LYS A 158 -36.10 -1.83 -5.22
N GLN A 159 -35.12 -2.71 -5.41
CA GLN A 159 -35.19 -4.10 -4.95
C GLN A 159 -33.87 -4.57 -4.34
N GLU A 160 -33.92 -5.65 -3.55
CA GLU A 160 -32.75 -6.28 -2.95
C GLU A 160 -31.84 -6.84 -4.05
N VAL A 161 -30.53 -6.68 -3.87
CA VAL A 161 -29.50 -7.20 -4.77
C VAL A 161 -28.49 -7.96 -3.94
N THR A 162 -28.42 -9.28 -4.08
CA THR A 162 -27.43 -10.10 -3.39
C THR A 162 -26.08 -10.01 -4.07
N VAL A 163 -25.03 -9.80 -3.26
CA VAL A 163 -23.64 -9.73 -3.72
C VAL A 163 -22.75 -10.61 -2.85
N SER A 164 -21.86 -11.37 -3.47
CA SER A 164 -20.94 -12.25 -2.74
C SER A 164 -19.68 -11.54 -2.29
N THR A 165 -19.09 -12.03 -1.19
CA THR A 165 -17.77 -11.65 -0.71
C THR A 165 -17.12 -12.79 0.07
N ALA A 166 -15.79 -12.78 0.16
CA ALA A 166 -15.07 -13.72 1.01
C ALA A 166 -15.33 -13.42 2.49
N THR A 167 -15.31 -12.14 2.86
CA THR A 167 -15.55 -11.69 4.24
C THR A 167 -16.24 -10.34 4.27
N VAL A 168 -17.08 -10.12 5.27
CA VAL A 168 -17.75 -8.84 5.48
C VAL A 168 -16.80 -7.70 5.81
N ASN A 169 -15.61 -8.03 6.28
CA ASN A 169 -14.57 -7.06 6.71
C ASN A 169 -13.61 -6.65 5.58
N SER A 170 -13.98 -6.87 4.33
CA SER A 170 -13.21 -6.45 3.16
C SER A 170 -13.91 -5.32 2.40
N GLY A 171 -13.22 -4.70 1.45
CA GLY A 171 -13.85 -3.72 0.54
C GLY A 171 -15.15 -4.25 -0.07
N PRO A 172 -15.18 -5.45 -0.68
CA PRO A 172 -16.41 -6.07 -1.17
C PRO A 172 -17.51 -6.29 -0.13
N GLY A 173 -17.18 -6.40 1.15
CA GLY A 173 -18.17 -6.47 2.23
C GLY A 173 -18.70 -5.10 2.65
N VAL A 174 -17.85 -4.08 2.65
CA VAL A 174 -18.15 -2.74 3.19
C VAL A 174 -18.73 -1.79 2.14
N TYR A 175 -18.25 -1.79 0.90
CA TYR A 175 -18.74 -0.84 -0.12
C TYR A 175 -20.24 -0.98 -0.43
N PRO A 176 -20.84 -2.17 -0.47
CA PRO A 176 -22.29 -2.30 -0.58
C PRO A 176 -23.04 -1.60 0.55
N THR A 177 -22.54 -1.70 1.79
CA THR A 177 -23.18 -1.07 2.95
C THR A 177 -23.07 0.46 2.92
N ILE A 178 -21.97 1.00 2.39
CA ILE A 178 -21.79 2.43 2.14
C ILE A 178 -22.80 2.92 1.10
N LEU A 179 -22.94 2.21 -0.02
CA LEU A 179 -23.92 2.56 -1.05
C LEU A 179 -25.35 2.50 -0.51
N ASN A 180 -25.68 1.52 0.34
CA ASN A 180 -26.97 1.44 1.01
C ASN A 180 -27.22 2.66 1.90
N SER A 181 -26.20 3.06 2.68
CA SER A 181 -26.31 4.21 3.59
C SER A 181 -26.42 5.56 2.88
N MET A 182 -25.59 5.77 1.84
CA MET A 182 -25.46 7.09 1.20
C MET A 182 -26.42 7.27 0.02
N LEU A 183 -26.77 6.22 -0.71
CA LEU A 183 -27.58 6.27 -1.94
C LEU A 183 -28.90 5.52 -1.83
N GLY A 184 -29.17 4.87 -0.68
CA GLY A 184 -30.44 4.15 -0.47
C GLY A 184 -30.56 2.86 -1.30
N THR A 185 -29.45 2.30 -1.76
CA THR A 185 -29.44 0.98 -2.42
C THR A 185 -29.80 -0.12 -1.43
N LYS A 186 -30.12 -1.29 -1.91
CA LYS A 186 -30.55 -2.46 -1.13
C LYS A 186 -29.66 -3.67 -1.36
N PHE A 187 -28.35 -3.44 -1.37
CA PHE A 187 -27.40 -4.55 -1.47
C PHE A 187 -27.43 -5.41 -0.21
N LYS A 188 -27.43 -6.72 -0.41
CA LYS A 188 -27.34 -7.73 0.65
C LYS A 188 -26.06 -8.53 0.44
N VAL A 189 -25.15 -8.41 1.38
CA VAL A 189 -23.85 -9.08 1.33
C VAL A 189 -23.98 -10.50 1.82
N ILE A 190 -23.53 -11.47 1.01
CA ILE A 190 -23.43 -12.88 1.34
C ILE A 190 -21.95 -13.25 1.41
N ALA A 191 -21.45 -13.49 2.63
CA ALA A 191 -20.06 -13.82 2.89
C ALA A 191 -19.79 -15.32 2.94
N GLY A 192 -18.49 -15.71 2.85
CA GLY A 192 -18.02 -17.08 2.99
C GLY A 192 -17.55 -17.72 1.68
N TYR A 193 -17.52 -16.96 0.60
CA TYR A 193 -16.97 -17.43 -0.68
C TYR A 193 -15.45 -17.34 -0.73
N SER A 194 -14.79 -18.21 -1.49
CA SER A 194 -13.43 -17.95 -1.95
C SER A 194 -13.47 -16.96 -3.12
N THR A 195 -12.35 -16.31 -3.45
CA THR A 195 -12.29 -15.34 -4.57
C THR A 195 -12.78 -15.95 -5.90
N THR A 196 -12.46 -17.21 -6.17
CA THR A 196 -12.97 -17.92 -7.35
C THR A 196 -14.43 -18.34 -7.17
N GLY A 197 -14.84 -18.65 -5.94
CA GLY A 197 -16.22 -18.98 -5.58
C GLY A 197 -17.18 -17.82 -5.76
N GLU A 198 -16.75 -16.59 -5.48
CA GLU A 198 -17.55 -15.38 -5.72
C GLU A 198 -17.97 -15.26 -7.20
N LEU A 199 -17.01 -15.46 -8.11
CA LEU A 199 -17.28 -15.41 -9.55
C LEU A 199 -18.24 -16.51 -9.98
N LEU A 200 -18.00 -17.73 -9.49
CA LEU A 200 -18.83 -18.89 -9.82
C LEU A 200 -20.27 -18.72 -9.29
N ALA A 201 -20.44 -18.18 -8.08
CA ALA A 201 -21.75 -17.91 -7.49
C ALA A 201 -22.60 -16.96 -8.35
N VAL A 202 -21.96 -15.95 -8.94
CA VAL A 202 -22.64 -15.04 -9.89
C VAL A 202 -23.00 -15.76 -11.20
N GLU A 203 -22.10 -16.57 -11.75
CA GLU A 203 -22.36 -17.32 -12.98
C GLU A 203 -23.49 -18.34 -12.82
N GLN A 204 -23.59 -18.94 -11.64
CA GLN A 204 -24.63 -19.94 -11.30
C GLN A 204 -25.96 -19.32 -10.86
N GLY A 205 -25.96 -17.98 -10.64
CA GLY A 205 -27.14 -17.25 -10.18
C GLY A 205 -27.45 -17.47 -8.70
N GLU A 206 -26.48 -17.88 -7.88
CA GLU A 206 -26.62 -17.94 -6.42
C GLU A 206 -26.72 -16.54 -5.81
N VAL A 207 -26.03 -15.56 -6.43
CA VAL A 207 -26.10 -14.13 -6.14
C VAL A 207 -26.24 -13.34 -7.44
N GLU A 208 -26.83 -12.14 -7.37
CA GLU A 208 -27.04 -11.30 -8.55
C GLU A 208 -25.77 -10.62 -9.04
N GLY A 209 -24.76 -10.40 -8.17
CA GLY A 209 -23.60 -9.65 -8.57
C GLY A 209 -22.45 -9.62 -7.57
N LEU A 210 -21.54 -8.70 -7.83
CA LEU A 210 -20.35 -8.42 -7.02
C LEU A 210 -20.22 -6.90 -6.84
N CYS A 211 -19.80 -6.44 -5.66
CA CYS A 211 -19.60 -5.03 -5.40
C CYS A 211 -18.33 -4.81 -4.58
N GLY A 212 -17.47 -3.86 -5.00
CA GLY A 212 -16.23 -3.54 -4.30
C GLY A 212 -15.00 -4.34 -4.76
N PHE A 213 -15.12 -5.08 -5.81
CA PHE A 213 -13.98 -5.81 -6.40
C PHE A 213 -13.19 -4.89 -7.33
N ALA A 214 -11.88 -5.05 -7.39
CA ALA A 214 -11.04 -4.23 -8.24
C ALA A 214 -11.28 -4.50 -9.73
N TRP A 215 -11.50 -3.45 -10.53
CA TRP A 215 -11.70 -3.52 -11.98
C TRP A 215 -10.58 -4.30 -12.67
N GLN A 216 -9.33 -4.03 -12.30
CA GLN A 216 -8.15 -4.71 -12.84
C GLN A 216 -8.18 -6.23 -12.61
N SER A 217 -8.70 -6.66 -11.46
CA SER A 217 -8.86 -8.10 -11.17
C SER A 217 -9.94 -8.73 -12.05
N TYR A 218 -11.02 -8.00 -12.35
CA TYR A 218 -12.03 -8.49 -13.29
C TYR A 218 -11.52 -8.63 -14.71
N GLN A 219 -10.74 -7.67 -15.18
CA GLN A 219 -10.12 -7.77 -16.51
C GLN A 219 -9.24 -9.01 -16.65
N ALA A 220 -8.58 -9.42 -15.56
CA ALA A 220 -7.74 -10.60 -15.57
C ALA A 220 -8.54 -11.92 -15.55
N VAL A 221 -9.56 -12.01 -14.68
CA VAL A 221 -10.29 -13.27 -14.39
C VAL A 221 -11.60 -13.36 -15.18
N GLY A 222 -12.31 -12.23 -15.34
CA GLY A 222 -13.64 -12.15 -15.96
C GLY A 222 -13.62 -11.77 -17.43
N SER A 223 -12.49 -11.94 -18.15
CA SER A 223 -12.37 -11.52 -19.56
C SER A 223 -13.50 -12.01 -20.46
N ASN A 224 -14.03 -13.21 -20.21
CA ASN A 224 -15.16 -13.78 -20.93
C ASN A 224 -16.51 -13.13 -20.61
N TRP A 225 -16.66 -12.52 -19.44
CA TRP A 225 -17.89 -11.83 -19.03
C TRP A 225 -18.08 -10.54 -19.80
N PHE A 226 -17.00 -9.76 -19.91
CA PHE A 226 -17.01 -8.47 -20.62
C PHE A 226 -17.06 -8.66 -22.14
N ALA A 227 -16.24 -9.58 -22.66
CA ALA A 227 -16.25 -9.90 -24.10
C ALA A 227 -17.62 -10.35 -24.61
N ASN A 228 -18.42 -11.03 -23.78
CA ASN A 228 -19.75 -11.51 -24.13
C ASN A 228 -20.89 -10.64 -23.55
N VAL A 229 -20.56 -9.47 -22.97
CA VAL A 229 -21.54 -8.54 -22.34
C VAL A 229 -22.49 -9.25 -21.37
N LYS A 230 -21.95 -10.11 -20.53
CA LYS A 230 -22.73 -10.91 -19.55
C LYS A 230 -23.06 -10.15 -18.27
N VAL A 231 -22.46 -8.98 -18.06
CA VAL A 231 -22.61 -8.16 -16.84
C VAL A 231 -23.05 -6.75 -17.14
N ASN A 232 -23.71 -6.12 -16.17
CA ASN A 232 -23.95 -4.69 -16.12
C ASN A 232 -23.00 -4.11 -15.05
N ILE A 233 -22.19 -3.12 -15.39
CA ILE A 233 -21.38 -2.39 -14.43
C ILE A 233 -22.23 -1.22 -13.92
N LEU A 234 -22.55 -1.22 -12.63
CA LEU A 234 -23.53 -0.29 -12.06
C LEU A 234 -22.90 1.05 -11.64
N VAL A 235 -21.69 0.99 -11.06
CA VAL A 235 -20.99 2.16 -10.51
C VAL A 235 -19.51 1.88 -10.35
N GLN A 236 -18.71 2.91 -10.48
CA GLN A 236 -17.30 2.93 -10.14
C GLN A 236 -17.14 3.51 -8.73
N MET A 237 -16.44 2.78 -7.87
CA MET A 237 -16.07 3.16 -6.51
C MET A 237 -14.60 3.64 -6.52
N GLY A 238 -14.38 4.89 -6.85
CA GLY A 238 -13.05 5.52 -6.93
C GLY A 238 -13.16 7.04 -6.79
N LEU A 239 -12.03 7.74 -6.69
CA LEU A 239 -11.98 9.20 -6.64
C LEU A 239 -12.04 9.84 -8.03
N GLU A 240 -11.69 9.08 -9.06
CA GLU A 240 -11.70 9.50 -10.46
C GLU A 240 -12.30 8.42 -11.35
N LYS A 241 -12.88 8.80 -12.47
CA LYS A 241 -13.37 7.84 -13.48
C LYS A 241 -12.22 7.09 -14.14
N SER A 242 -12.37 5.78 -14.25
CA SER A 242 -11.49 4.99 -15.10
C SER A 242 -11.68 5.36 -16.58
N LEU A 243 -10.56 5.49 -17.29
CA LEU A 243 -10.58 5.70 -18.74
C LEU A 243 -11.18 4.50 -19.49
N ASP A 244 -11.12 3.31 -18.91
CA ASP A 244 -11.71 2.10 -19.50
C ASP A 244 -13.24 2.04 -19.34
N LEU A 245 -13.83 2.86 -18.47
CA LEU A 245 -15.24 2.81 -18.09
C LEU A 245 -15.90 4.21 -18.19
N PRO A 246 -15.78 4.92 -19.33
CA PRO A 246 -16.22 6.33 -19.45
C PRO A 246 -17.73 6.50 -19.25
N ASP A 247 -18.53 5.50 -19.60
CA ASP A 247 -19.99 5.54 -19.55
C ASP A 247 -20.56 5.04 -18.20
N VAL A 248 -19.72 4.47 -17.33
CA VAL A 248 -20.16 4.01 -16.01
C VAL A 248 -20.13 5.17 -15.03
N PRO A 249 -21.20 5.41 -14.25
CA PRO A 249 -21.21 6.51 -13.29
C PRO A 249 -20.14 6.33 -12.21
N LEU A 250 -19.50 7.42 -11.82
CA LEU A 250 -18.66 7.49 -10.62
C LEU A 250 -19.56 7.68 -9.40
N VAL A 251 -19.26 7.02 -8.32
CA VAL A 251 -20.06 7.11 -7.08
C VAL A 251 -20.15 8.55 -6.57
N ASP A 252 -19.08 9.34 -6.70
CA ASP A 252 -19.04 10.75 -6.30
C ASP A 252 -20.06 11.60 -7.06
N ASP A 253 -20.27 11.36 -8.36
CA ASP A 253 -21.25 12.06 -9.20
C ASP A 253 -22.71 11.84 -8.71
N LEU A 254 -22.95 10.78 -7.96
CA LEU A 254 -24.28 10.39 -7.47
C LEU A 254 -24.63 10.95 -6.09
N LEU A 255 -23.63 11.40 -5.34
CA LEU A 255 -23.80 11.96 -4.01
C LEU A 255 -24.33 13.39 -4.08
N ARG A 256 -25.35 13.67 -3.26
CA ARG A 256 -25.98 15.00 -3.17
C ARG A 256 -25.46 15.82 -2.00
N ASN A 257 -24.94 15.17 -0.99
CA ASN A 257 -24.47 15.78 0.26
C ASN A 257 -22.95 15.91 0.23
N SER A 258 -22.43 17.11 0.53
CA SER A 258 -20.98 17.40 0.57
C SER A 258 -20.25 16.60 1.65
N ASP A 259 -20.89 16.34 2.79
CA ASP A 259 -20.26 15.61 3.90
C ASP A 259 -20.16 14.13 3.57
N ASP A 260 -21.19 13.55 2.92
CA ASP A 260 -21.12 12.16 2.43
C ASP A 260 -20.01 11.99 1.40
N ARG A 261 -19.82 13.01 0.53
CA ARG A 261 -18.70 13.02 -0.43
C ARG A 261 -17.35 13.02 0.28
N GLN A 262 -17.13 13.86 1.28
CA GLN A 262 -15.89 13.90 2.04
C GLN A 262 -15.64 12.58 2.81
N VAL A 263 -16.68 11.98 3.38
CA VAL A 263 -16.59 10.67 4.04
C VAL A 263 -16.20 9.58 3.02
N LEU A 264 -16.84 9.57 1.86
CA LEU A 264 -16.55 8.60 0.80
C LEU A 264 -15.13 8.77 0.27
N ASP A 265 -14.68 10.01 0.01
CA ASP A 265 -13.31 10.31 -0.43
C ASP A 265 -12.28 9.72 0.53
N MET A 266 -12.51 9.88 1.84
CA MET A 266 -11.62 9.30 2.85
C MET A 266 -11.60 7.77 2.80
N ILE A 267 -12.76 7.14 2.64
CA ILE A 267 -12.87 5.67 2.57
C ILE A 267 -12.21 5.12 1.31
N LEU A 268 -12.32 5.82 0.19
CA LEU A 268 -11.77 5.40 -1.10
C LEU A 268 -10.30 5.77 -1.29
N LEU A 269 -9.78 6.71 -0.49
CA LEU A 269 -8.39 7.18 -0.58
C LEU A 269 -7.33 6.05 -0.64
N PRO A 270 -7.45 4.94 0.10
CA PRO A 270 -6.51 3.84 -0.01
C PRO A 270 -6.39 3.25 -1.42
N GLN A 271 -7.41 3.38 -2.25
CA GLN A 271 -7.37 2.88 -3.63
C GLN A 271 -6.38 3.65 -4.52
N GLU A 272 -6.08 4.91 -4.18
CA GLU A 272 -5.15 5.75 -4.95
C GLU A 272 -3.72 5.20 -4.92
N PHE A 273 -3.27 4.68 -3.78
CA PHE A 273 -1.98 3.99 -3.69
C PHE A 273 -2.10 2.46 -3.74
N GLY A 274 -3.00 1.96 -4.53
CA GLY A 274 -3.52 0.59 -4.57
C GLY A 274 -2.52 -0.57 -4.50
N ARG A 275 -1.26 -0.40 -4.94
CA ARG A 275 -0.21 -1.43 -4.94
C ARG A 275 1.08 -0.86 -4.33
N PRO A 276 1.10 -0.59 -3.03
CA PRO A 276 2.16 0.15 -2.35
C PRO A 276 3.37 -0.71 -2.01
N PHE A 277 4.54 -0.03 -1.99
CA PHE A 277 5.82 -0.56 -1.54
C PHE A 277 6.42 0.38 -0.52
N VAL A 278 6.78 -0.14 0.64
CA VAL A 278 7.30 0.63 1.78
C VAL A 278 8.50 -0.05 2.43
N ALA A 279 9.34 0.73 3.11
CA ALA A 279 10.41 0.24 3.98
C ALA A 279 10.15 0.68 5.42
N PRO A 280 10.83 0.08 6.42
CA PRO A 280 10.68 0.44 7.84
C PRO A 280 10.98 1.91 8.10
N PRO A 281 10.32 2.53 9.10
CA PRO A 281 10.66 3.88 9.55
C PRO A 281 12.14 4.00 9.95
N GLY A 282 12.81 5.05 9.46
CA GLY A 282 14.22 5.31 9.77
C GLY A 282 15.21 4.46 8.98
N THR A 283 14.79 3.81 7.92
CA THR A 283 15.71 3.27 6.90
C THR A 283 16.59 4.40 6.36
N PRO A 284 17.93 4.22 6.22
CA PRO A 284 18.84 5.30 5.83
C PRO A 284 18.41 6.00 4.54
N ALA A 285 18.41 7.32 4.57
CA ALA A 285 17.89 8.14 3.47
C ALA A 285 18.63 7.93 2.14
N ASP A 286 19.92 7.64 2.18
CA ASP A 286 20.73 7.31 1.01
C ASP A 286 20.31 5.98 0.36
N ARG A 287 19.95 4.98 1.16
CA ARG A 287 19.41 3.70 0.68
C ARG A 287 18.00 3.86 0.11
N MET A 288 17.17 4.67 0.76
CA MET A 288 15.84 5.00 0.25
C MET A 288 15.89 5.77 -1.08
N ALA A 289 16.85 6.67 -1.25
CA ALA A 289 17.07 7.37 -2.52
C ALA A 289 17.35 6.36 -3.66
N ILE A 290 18.18 5.34 -3.41
CA ILE A 290 18.46 4.29 -4.39
C ILE A 290 17.20 3.46 -4.70
N TYR A 291 16.43 3.05 -3.67
CA TYR A 291 15.17 2.33 -3.91
C TYR A 291 14.20 3.14 -4.76
N ARG A 292 13.96 4.40 -4.41
CA ARG A 292 13.04 5.27 -5.14
C ARG A 292 13.51 5.50 -6.59
N GLN A 293 14.80 5.75 -6.79
CA GLN A 293 15.36 5.89 -8.13
C GLN A 293 15.24 4.61 -8.96
N ALA A 294 15.56 3.45 -8.37
CA ALA A 294 15.44 2.16 -9.03
C ALA A 294 13.99 1.86 -9.41
N PHE A 295 13.06 2.12 -8.49
CA PHE A 295 11.62 1.94 -8.71
C PHE A 295 11.10 2.83 -9.84
N GLN A 296 11.43 4.11 -9.84
CA GLN A 296 11.06 5.05 -10.92
C GLN A 296 11.68 4.69 -12.27
N SER A 297 12.91 4.16 -12.27
CA SER A 297 13.56 3.69 -13.50
C SER A 297 12.88 2.42 -14.04
N MET A 298 12.54 1.49 -13.16
CA MET A 298 11.78 0.28 -13.50
C MET A 298 10.43 0.62 -14.15
N LEU A 299 9.68 1.54 -13.56
CA LEU A 299 8.36 1.94 -14.07
C LEU A 299 8.39 2.56 -15.47
N LYS A 300 9.55 3.04 -15.91
CA LYS A 300 9.77 3.64 -17.25
C LYS A 300 10.44 2.66 -18.22
N ASP A 301 10.85 1.48 -17.76
CA ASP A 301 11.56 0.50 -18.58
C ASP A 301 10.62 -0.15 -19.60
N PRO A 302 10.92 -0.08 -20.92
CA PRO A 302 10.08 -0.69 -21.95
C PRO A 302 9.87 -2.19 -21.77
N GLN A 303 10.86 -2.93 -21.23
CA GLN A 303 10.73 -4.35 -20.99
C GLN A 303 9.75 -4.63 -19.85
N PHE A 304 9.83 -3.87 -18.75
CA PHE A 304 8.88 -3.94 -17.63
C PHE A 304 7.44 -3.68 -18.10
N LEU A 305 7.24 -2.61 -18.89
CA LEU A 305 5.92 -2.24 -19.40
C LEU A 305 5.36 -3.28 -20.38
N ALA A 306 6.20 -3.85 -21.25
CA ALA A 306 5.79 -4.91 -22.16
C ALA A 306 5.42 -6.20 -21.41
N GLU A 307 6.19 -6.57 -20.39
CA GLU A 307 5.89 -7.71 -19.52
C GLU A 307 4.60 -7.49 -18.72
N ALA A 308 4.41 -6.31 -18.13
CA ALA A 308 3.17 -5.91 -17.45
C ALA A 308 1.95 -6.06 -18.37
N LYS A 309 2.04 -5.55 -19.59
CA LYS A 309 0.97 -5.67 -20.58
C LYS A 309 0.64 -7.14 -20.90
N THR A 310 1.67 -7.98 -21.06
CA THR A 310 1.50 -9.42 -21.33
C THR A 310 0.78 -10.12 -20.18
N GLN A 311 1.08 -9.73 -18.94
CA GLN A 311 0.45 -10.26 -17.72
C GLN A 311 -0.85 -9.54 -17.35
N ARG A 312 -1.31 -8.58 -18.16
CA ARG A 312 -2.48 -7.73 -17.92
C ARG A 312 -2.40 -6.96 -16.59
N ILE A 313 -1.20 -6.56 -16.20
CA ILE A 313 -0.95 -5.69 -15.04
C ILE A 313 -1.02 -4.25 -15.52
N ILE A 314 -1.96 -3.49 -14.98
CA ILE A 314 -2.10 -2.06 -15.26
C ILE A 314 -1.08 -1.30 -14.41
N ILE A 315 -0.31 -0.43 -15.02
CA ILE A 315 0.71 0.40 -14.39
C ILE A 315 0.24 1.86 -14.42
N GLU A 316 -0.20 2.35 -13.27
CA GLU A 316 -0.63 3.74 -13.01
C GLU A 316 0.09 4.23 -11.74
N PRO A 317 1.40 4.50 -11.82
CA PRO A 317 2.23 4.65 -10.64
C PRO A 317 1.93 5.94 -9.88
N MET A 318 2.21 5.88 -8.57
CA MET A 318 2.25 7.03 -7.67
C MET A 318 3.58 7.04 -6.94
N ASP A 319 4.24 8.20 -6.88
CA ASP A 319 5.51 8.34 -6.18
C ASP A 319 5.33 8.52 -4.66
N ASP A 320 6.44 8.51 -3.93
CA ASP A 320 6.46 8.66 -2.47
C ASP A 320 5.89 10.00 -1.99
N LYS A 321 6.08 11.07 -2.75
CA LYS A 321 5.61 12.42 -2.39
C LYS A 321 4.11 12.55 -2.59
N GLU A 322 3.60 12.00 -3.68
CA GLU A 322 2.16 11.96 -3.96
C GLU A 322 1.43 11.19 -2.88
N ILE A 323 1.95 10.02 -2.46
CA ILE A 323 1.38 9.22 -1.37
C ILE A 323 1.43 10.00 -0.04
N GLN A 324 2.55 10.64 0.29
CA GLN A 324 2.66 11.45 1.51
C GLN A 324 1.68 12.64 1.51
N ALA A 325 1.44 13.25 0.36
CA ALA A 325 0.45 14.32 0.21
C ALA A 325 -0.99 13.80 0.46
N LEU A 326 -1.31 12.61 -0.05
CA LEU A 326 -2.59 11.95 0.21
C LEU A 326 -2.79 11.67 1.71
N LEU A 327 -1.81 11.06 2.36
CA LEU A 327 -1.86 10.77 3.79
C LEU A 327 -2.00 12.07 4.61
N THR A 328 -1.26 13.12 4.26
CA THR A 328 -1.34 14.41 4.94
C THR A 328 -2.76 14.99 4.86
N ARG A 329 -3.39 14.93 3.69
CA ARG A 329 -4.79 15.39 3.52
C ARG A 329 -5.77 14.54 4.34
N ALA A 330 -5.59 13.22 4.34
CA ALA A 330 -6.45 12.32 5.10
C ALA A 330 -6.43 12.65 6.60
N TYR A 331 -5.25 12.81 7.18
CA TYR A 331 -5.11 13.14 8.60
C TYR A 331 -5.50 14.58 8.96
N ALA A 332 -5.64 15.46 7.98
CA ALA A 332 -6.11 16.84 8.17
C ALA A 332 -7.65 16.98 8.03
N ALA A 333 -8.36 15.91 7.72
CA ALA A 333 -9.81 15.93 7.56
C ALA A 333 -10.50 16.35 8.88
N PRO A 334 -11.67 17.02 8.81
CA PRO A 334 -12.46 17.37 10.00
C PRO A 334 -12.81 16.14 10.83
N LYS A 335 -12.86 16.32 12.15
CA LYS A 335 -13.08 15.20 13.08
C LYS A 335 -14.41 14.46 12.84
N ASP A 336 -15.47 15.16 12.52
CA ASP A 336 -16.78 14.58 12.23
C ASP A 336 -16.76 13.71 10.95
N ILE A 337 -16.01 14.12 9.93
CA ILE A 337 -15.77 13.32 8.73
C ILE A 337 -14.97 12.06 9.08
N HIS A 338 -13.92 12.23 9.90
CA HIS A 338 -13.12 11.12 10.40
C HIS A 338 -13.95 10.10 11.17
N ASP A 339 -14.74 10.57 12.15
CA ASP A 339 -15.58 9.73 12.99
C ASP A 339 -16.60 8.95 12.13
N ARG A 340 -17.21 9.59 11.13
CA ARG A 340 -18.16 8.94 10.22
C ARG A 340 -17.48 7.91 9.32
N ALA A 341 -16.31 8.23 8.77
CA ALA A 341 -15.54 7.29 7.97
C ALA A 341 -15.09 6.09 8.79
N ALA A 342 -14.67 6.32 10.05
CA ALA A 342 -14.26 5.26 10.97
C ALA A 342 -15.39 4.26 11.29
N VAL A 343 -16.67 4.69 11.32
CA VAL A 343 -17.81 3.78 11.49
C VAL A 343 -17.88 2.74 10.36
N PHE A 344 -17.64 3.14 9.11
CA PHE A 344 -17.59 2.21 7.99
C PHE A 344 -16.32 1.37 8.01
N ALA A 345 -15.17 1.99 8.30
CA ALA A 345 -13.88 1.30 8.37
C ALA A 345 -13.81 0.30 9.54
N ALA A 346 -14.53 0.52 10.64
CA ALA A 346 -14.62 -0.43 11.75
C ALA A 346 -15.20 -1.79 11.31
N GLN A 347 -15.95 -1.83 10.23
CA GLN A 347 -16.42 -3.08 9.63
C GLN A 347 -15.30 -3.83 8.90
N MET A 348 -14.14 -3.19 8.67
CA MET A 348 -12.96 -3.79 8.04
C MET A 348 -11.95 -4.37 9.05
N ASN A 349 -12.20 -4.25 10.36
CA ASN A 349 -11.33 -4.72 11.44
C ASN A 349 -11.59 -6.18 11.83
#